data_ce111db6327f09377883f735840b1731
#
_entry.id   ce111db6327f09377883f735840b1731
#
_cell.length_a   1.000
_cell.length_b   1.000
_cell.length_c   1.000
_cell.angle_alpha   90.00
_cell.angle_beta   90.00
_cell.angle_gamma   90.00
#
_symmetry.space_group_name_H-M   'P 1'
#
loop_
_entity.id
_entity.type
_entity.pdbx_description
1 polymer ?
#
loop_
_entity_poly.entity_id
_entity_poly.type
_entity_poly.pdbx_seq_one_letter_code
_entity_poly.pdbx_strand_id
1 'polypeptide(L)'
;ALGRGSLLTIGATTPDEFANSFEKDRALMRRFARLDIKETDLESTKQILKGLNTYYQEFHKVNYTDELLEKAVDLCNKYIKNKHFPDKALDVVDAAGAKVKLRGDTNVDMQDIINVIAKISNIGTDVIDVDSTDGYKNLDARIKTNVYGQDDAIDNIVEAIVLSKSGLREKNKPIGSFLFVGPT
;
A
#
# COMPACT_ATOMS: atom_id res chain seq x y z
N ALA A 1 15.15 14.83 -36.21
CA ALA A 1 16.01 13.73 -35.70
C ALA A 1 15.26 12.41 -35.65
N LEU A 2 14.15 12.28 -34.92
CA LEU A 2 13.32 11.06 -34.82
C LEU A 2 12.84 10.52 -36.18
N GLY A 3 12.49 11.39 -37.12
CA GLY A 3 11.96 11.00 -38.43
C GLY A 3 13.01 10.49 -39.43
N ARG A 4 14.30 10.62 -39.13
CA ARG A 4 15.42 10.20 -40.01
C ARG A 4 16.12 8.92 -39.51
N GLY A 5 15.61 8.27 -38.45
CA GLY A 5 16.21 7.05 -37.90
C GLY A 5 17.58 7.22 -37.22
N SER A 6 18.02 8.46 -37.04
CA SER A 6 19.33 8.78 -36.48
C SER A 6 19.35 8.79 -34.94
N LEU A 7 18.21 8.62 -34.29
CA LEU A 7 18.10 8.64 -32.82
C LEU A 7 17.23 7.45 -32.34
N LEU A 8 17.83 6.58 -31.57
CA LEU A 8 17.12 5.56 -30.82
C LEU A 8 16.60 6.18 -29.52
N THR A 9 15.30 6.13 -29.28
CA THR A 9 14.68 6.78 -28.13
C THR A 9 13.75 5.80 -27.43
N ILE A 10 13.89 5.71 -26.11
CA ILE A 10 12.94 5.03 -25.21
C ILE A 10 12.36 6.12 -24.32
N GLY A 11 11.04 6.27 -24.32
CA GLY A 11 10.31 7.19 -23.45
C GLY A 11 9.48 6.41 -22.43
N ALA A 12 9.32 6.96 -21.25
CA ALA A 12 8.42 6.47 -20.22
C ALA A 12 7.42 7.57 -19.86
N THR A 13 6.17 7.20 -19.66
CA THR A 13 5.08 8.13 -19.30
C THR A 13 4.00 7.36 -18.55
N THR A 14 3.10 8.09 -17.91
CA THR A 14 1.91 7.49 -17.27
C THR A 14 0.77 7.28 -18.30
N PRO A 15 -0.20 6.37 -18.03
CA PRO A 15 -1.36 6.21 -18.91
C PRO A 15 -2.14 7.51 -19.15
N ASP A 16 -2.30 8.34 -18.11
CA ASP A 16 -3.03 9.60 -18.18
C ASP A 16 -2.27 10.64 -19.03
N GLU A 17 -0.97 10.76 -18.85
CA GLU A 17 -0.13 11.66 -19.66
C GLU A 17 -0.09 11.20 -21.11
N PHE A 18 -0.01 9.89 -21.34
CA PHE A 18 -0.07 9.30 -22.68
C PHE A 18 -1.37 9.69 -23.38
N ALA A 19 -2.53 9.46 -22.73
CA ALA A 19 -3.84 9.78 -23.29
C ALA A 19 -4.01 11.31 -23.51
N ASN A 20 -3.55 12.12 -22.57
CA ASN A 20 -3.74 13.57 -22.62
C ASN A 20 -2.83 14.29 -23.63
N SER A 21 -1.64 13.79 -23.87
CA SER A 21 -0.61 14.47 -24.65
C SER A 21 -0.18 13.68 -25.89
N PHE A 22 0.24 12.42 -25.72
CA PHE A 22 0.85 11.64 -26.78
C PHE A 22 -0.15 11.12 -27.80
N GLU A 23 -1.30 10.64 -27.35
CA GLU A 23 -2.34 10.05 -28.20
C GLU A 23 -2.94 11.07 -29.18
N LYS A 24 -2.89 12.35 -28.82
CA LYS A 24 -3.35 13.46 -29.67
C LYS A 24 -2.39 13.78 -30.82
N ASP A 25 -1.11 13.42 -30.71
CA ASP A 25 -0.11 13.64 -31.76
C ASP A 25 0.05 12.41 -32.65
N ARG A 26 -0.69 12.38 -33.75
CA ARG A 26 -0.63 11.29 -34.75
C ARG A 26 0.77 11.11 -35.36
N ALA A 27 1.62 12.14 -35.37
CA ALA A 27 2.95 12.05 -35.96
C ALA A 27 3.90 11.31 -34.99
N LEU A 28 3.76 11.52 -33.69
CA LEU A 28 4.51 10.78 -32.66
C LEU A 28 4.00 9.33 -32.59
N MET A 29 2.70 9.12 -32.55
CA MET A 29 2.10 7.77 -32.48
C MET A 29 2.58 6.81 -33.58
N ARG A 30 2.87 7.31 -34.79
CA ARG A 30 3.39 6.49 -35.89
C ARG A 30 4.87 6.12 -35.77
N ARG A 31 5.60 6.74 -34.81
CA ARG A 31 7.05 6.57 -34.65
C ARG A 31 7.44 5.82 -33.41
N PHE A 32 6.52 5.61 -32.49
CA PHE A 32 6.75 4.89 -31.24
C PHE A 32 5.85 3.65 -31.18
N ALA A 33 6.44 2.52 -30.79
CA ALA A 33 5.69 1.34 -30.40
C ALA A 33 5.29 1.49 -28.92
N ARG A 34 4.00 1.38 -28.63
CA ARG A 34 3.50 1.39 -27.25
C ARG A 34 3.77 0.04 -26.59
N LEU A 35 4.39 0.08 -25.42
CA LEU A 35 4.62 -1.07 -24.56
C LEU A 35 3.95 -0.77 -23.20
N ASP A 36 2.90 -1.52 -22.91
CA ASP A 36 2.19 -1.36 -21.63
C ASP A 36 2.93 -2.13 -20.52
N ILE A 37 3.34 -1.41 -19.49
CA ILE A 37 3.97 -1.98 -18.30
C ILE A 37 2.89 -2.14 -17.23
N LYS A 38 2.67 -3.37 -16.80
CA LYS A 38 1.68 -3.68 -15.76
C LYS A 38 2.30 -3.58 -14.37
N GLU A 39 1.46 -3.29 -13.38
CA GLU A 39 1.83 -3.40 -11.96
C GLU A 39 2.29 -4.83 -11.65
N THR A 40 3.34 -4.96 -10.85
CA THR A 40 3.84 -6.27 -10.41
C THR A 40 2.88 -6.92 -9.42
N ASP A 41 2.72 -8.23 -9.51
CA ASP A 41 1.99 -9.01 -8.50
C ASP A 41 2.77 -9.10 -7.17
N LEU A 42 2.12 -9.62 -6.14
CA LEU A 42 2.69 -9.71 -4.80
C LEU A 42 3.95 -10.58 -4.77
N GLU A 43 3.92 -11.73 -5.43
CA GLU A 43 5.04 -12.67 -5.41
C GLU A 43 6.25 -12.12 -6.17
N SER A 44 6.02 -11.52 -7.33
CA SER A 44 7.08 -10.83 -8.07
C SER A 44 7.65 -9.67 -7.27
N THR A 45 6.81 -8.92 -6.56
CA THR A 45 7.28 -7.81 -5.69
C THR A 45 8.14 -8.32 -4.53
N LYS A 46 7.76 -9.43 -3.88
CA LYS A 46 8.58 -10.07 -2.84
C LYS A 46 9.94 -10.48 -3.37
N GLN A 47 9.98 -11.06 -4.58
CA GLN A 47 11.25 -11.44 -5.23
C GLN A 47 12.11 -10.22 -5.57
N ILE A 48 11.51 -9.13 -6.05
CA ILE A 48 12.21 -7.86 -6.33
C ILE A 48 12.86 -7.32 -5.05
N LEU A 49 12.11 -7.25 -3.94
CA LEU A 49 12.64 -6.77 -2.66
C LEU A 49 13.78 -7.64 -2.14
N LYS A 50 13.66 -8.96 -2.21
CA LYS A 50 14.75 -9.87 -1.85
C LYS A 50 15.99 -9.66 -2.71
N GLY A 51 15.81 -9.47 -4.02
CA GLY A 51 16.91 -9.17 -4.94
C GLY A 51 17.61 -7.84 -4.65
N LEU A 52 16.88 -6.84 -4.14
CA LEU A 52 17.40 -5.53 -3.77
C LEU A 52 17.88 -5.44 -2.31
N ASN A 53 17.66 -6.47 -1.50
CA ASN A 53 17.97 -6.46 -0.08
C ASN A 53 19.42 -6.06 0.21
N THR A 54 20.38 -6.69 -0.47
CA THR A 54 21.81 -6.38 -0.30
C THR A 54 22.11 -4.91 -0.59
N TYR A 55 21.50 -4.35 -1.63
CA TYR A 55 21.66 -2.93 -1.98
C TYR A 55 21.16 -2.01 -0.87
N TYR A 56 19.97 -2.25 -0.33
CA TYR A 56 19.42 -1.44 0.77
C TYR A 56 20.22 -1.59 2.06
N GLN A 57 20.68 -2.81 2.39
CA GLN A 57 21.54 -3.06 3.54
C GLN A 57 22.85 -2.27 3.45
N GLU A 58 23.50 -2.28 2.30
CA GLU A 58 24.74 -1.53 2.08
C GLU A 58 24.54 -0.01 2.12
N PHE A 59 23.43 0.47 1.53
CA PHE A 59 23.14 1.91 1.43
C PHE A 59 22.76 2.51 2.79
N HIS A 60 21.89 1.86 3.53
CA HIS A 60 21.44 2.35 4.85
C HIS A 60 22.35 1.90 6.00
N LYS A 61 23.20 0.90 5.80
CA LYS A 61 24.00 0.26 6.87
C LYS A 61 23.14 -0.42 7.92
N VAL A 62 22.03 -1.04 7.50
CA VAL A 62 21.06 -1.73 8.34
C VAL A 62 20.74 -3.11 7.75
N ASN A 63 20.23 -4.03 8.57
CA ASN A 63 19.87 -5.37 8.15
C ASN A 63 18.35 -5.51 8.02
N TYR A 64 17.92 -6.17 6.96
CA TYR A 64 16.53 -6.61 6.75
C TYR A 64 16.50 -8.12 6.65
N THR A 65 15.57 -8.75 7.34
CA THR A 65 15.31 -10.19 7.15
C THR A 65 14.35 -10.40 5.97
N ASP A 66 14.48 -11.53 5.28
CA ASP A 66 13.59 -11.84 4.16
C ASP A 66 12.13 -11.93 4.60
N GLU A 67 11.88 -12.48 5.80
CA GLU A 67 10.54 -12.54 6.39
C GLU A 67 9.93 -11.15 6.62
N LEU A 68 10.74 -10.19 7.07
CA LEU A 68 10.32 -8.80 7.24
C LEU A 68 9.92 -8.17 5.92
N LEU A 69 10.70 -8.41 4.86
CA LEU A 69 10.42 -7.87 3.52
C LEU A 69 9.13 -8.47 2.94
N GLU A 70 8.88 -9.75 3.10
CA GLU A 70 7.64 -10.39 2.67
C GLU A 70 6.41 -9.80 3.38
N LYS A 71 6.48 -9.69 4.71
CA LYS A 71 5.41 -9.09 5.52
C LYS A 71 5.19 -7.60 5.17
N ALA A 72 6.26 -6.86 4.86
CA ALA A 72 6.15 -5.48 4.41
C ALA A 72 5.34 -5.37 3.11
N VAL A 73 5.54 -6.27 2.14
CA VAL A 73 4.74 -6.30 0.89
C VAL A 73 3.27 -6.56 1.21
N ASP A 74 2.97 -7.54 2.07
CA ASP A 74 1.59 -7.88 2.43
C ASP A 74 0.88 -6.72 3.15
N LEU A 75 1.58 -6.03 4.06
CA LEU A 75 1.06 -4.83 4.73
C LEU A 75 0.86 -3.65 3.75
N CYS A 76 1.81 -3.43 2.82
CA CYS A 76 1.65 -2.42 1.78
C CYS A 76 0.43 -2.69 0.91
N ASN A 77 0.18 -3.95 0.55
CA ASN A 77 -1.01 -4.34 -0.20
C ASN A 77 -2.31 -4.06 0.57
N LYS A 78 -2.29 -4.31 1.88
CA LYS A 78 -3.47 -4.15 2.75
C LYS A 78 -3.80 -2.67 3.01
N TYR A 79 -2.80 -1.83 3.28
CA TYR A 79 -3.00 -0.49 3.82
C TYR A 79 -2.70 0.66 2.85
N ILE A 80 -1.83 0.46 1.82
CA ILE A 80 -1.50 1.50 0.85
C ILE A 80 -2.25 1.25 -0.45
N LYS A 81 -3.35 2.02 -0.70
CA LYS A 81 -4.23 1.83 -1.87
C LYS A 81 -3.99 2.85 -2.99
N ASN A 82 -3.36 3.96 -2.71
CA ASN A 82 -3.14 5.07 -3.63
C ASN A 82 -1.81 5.03 -4.38
N LYS A 83 -1.04 3.96 -4.23
CA LYS A 83 0.24 3.72 -4.92
C LYS A 83 0.28 2.30 -5.48
N HIS A 84 1.11 2.09 -6.50
CA HIS A 84 1.28 0.82 -7.21
C HIS A 84 2.53 0.05 -6.76
N PHE A 85 2.53 -1.27 -6.99
CA PHE A 85 3.71 -2.10 -6.86
C PHE A 85 4.60 -2.01 -8.11
N PRO A 86 5.95 -2.12 -7.97
CA PRO A 86 6.67 -2.39 -6.72
C PRO A 86 6.95 -1.14 -5.88
N ASP A 87 6.75 0.08 -6.39
CA ASP A 87 7.21 1.35 -5.82
C ASP A 87 6.76 1.55 -4.37
N LYS A 88 5.48 1.28 -4.04
CA LYS A 88 5.00 1.45 -2.66
C LYS A 88 5.72 0.58 -1.64
N ALA A 89 6.18 -0.60 -2.03
CA ALA A 89 6.93 -1.48 -1.14
C ALA A 89 8.40 -1.04 -1.03
N LEU A 90 9.01 -0.62 -2.14
CA LEU A 90 10.35 -0.03 -2.17
C LEU A 90 10.43 1.22 -1.30
N ASP A 91 9.47 2.16 -1.44
CA ASP A 91 9.37 3.38 -0.63
C ASP A 91 9.32 3.09 0.87
N VAL A 92 8.53 2.06 1.26
CA VAL A 92 8.38 1.70 2.67
C VAL A 92 9.67 1.13 3.25
N VAL A 93 10.32 0.21 2.53
CA VAL A 93 11.58 -0.42 2.96
C VAL A 93 12.70 0.63 3.04
N ASP A 94 12.83 1.48 2.04
CA ASP A 94 13.80 2.57 2.00
C ASP A 94 13.60 3.55 3.17
N ALA A 95 12.38 4.01 3.38
CA ALA A 95 12.05 4.94 4.47
C ALA A 95 12.25 4.31 5.87
N ALA A 96 12.00 3.01 6.04
CA ALA A 96 12.26 2.30 7.29
C ALA A 96 13.76 2.22 7.57
N GLY A 97 14.56 1.84 6.59
CA GLY A 97 16.01 1.80 6.71
C GLY A 97 16.63 3.16 7.02
N ALA A 98 16.17 4.21 6.33
CA ALA A 98 16.62 5.56 6.60
C ALA A 98 16.34 6.00 8.05
N LYS A 99 15.16 5.67 8.60
CA LYS A 99 14.80 5.97 9.99
C LYS A 99 15.67 5.22 11.00
N VAL A 100 15.88 3.93 10.77
CA VAL A 100 16.70 3.08 11.65
C VAL A 100 18.13 3.57 11.68
N LYS A 101 18.70 3.91 10.51
CA LYS A 101 20.02 4.53 10.40
C LYS A 101 20.12 5.84 11.17
N LEU A 102 19.11 6.72 11.10
CA LEU A 102 19.08 7.99 11.84
C LEU A 102 19.00 7.78 13.35
N ARG A 103 18.36 6.71 13.81
CA ARG A 103 18.28 6.31 15.21
C ARG A 103 19.59 5.71 15.72
N GLY A 104 20.49 5.31 14.81
CA GLY A 104 21.76 4.68 15.14
C GLY A 104 21.69 3.17 15.34
N ASP A 105 20.57 2.55 14.99
CA ASP A 105 20.37 1.11 15.05
C ASP A 105 20.83 0.43 13.75
N THR A 106 21.03 -0.89 13.84
CA THR A 106 21.52 -1.70 12.70
C THR A 106 20.48 -2.70 12.17
N ASN A 107 19.38 -2.92 12.86
CA ASN A 107 18.35 -3.87 12.45
C ASN A 107 17.00 -3.17 12.29
N VAL A 108 16.35 -3.40 11.16
CA VAL A 108 14.99 -2.94 10.93
C VAL A 108 14.03 -3.97 11.50
N ASP A 109 13.07 -3.51 12.29
CA ASP A 109 12.03 -4.36 12.87
C ASP A 109 10.65 -4.10 12.23
N MET A 110 9.68 -4.95 12.59
CA MET A 110 8.32 -4.83 12.08
C MET A 110 7.65 -3.51 12.47
N GLN A 111 7.98 -2.99 13.66
CA GLN A 111 7.42 -1.72 14.13
C GLN A 111 7.91 -0.54 13.29
N ASP A 112 9.14 -0.59 12.77
CA ASP A 112 9.64 0.44 11.86
C ASP A 112 8.85 0.45 10.55
N ILE A 113 8.54 -0.72 9.99
CA ILE A 113 7.69 -0.87 8.80
C ILE A 113 6.27 -0.34 9.07
N ILE A 114 5.66 -0.75 10.19
CA ILE A 114 4.33 -0.29 10.60
C ILE A 114 4.28 1.23 10.73
N ASN A 115 5.27 1.84 11.37
CA ASN A 115 5.34 3.28 11.56
C ASN A 115 5.44 4.06 10.23
N VAL A 116 6.12 3.48 9.23
CA VAL A 116 6.20 4.08 7.88
C VAL A 116 4.86 3.95 7.16
N ILE A 117 4.26 2.76 7.17
CA ILE A 117 2.96 2.52 6.53
C ILE A 117 1.88 3.41 7.15
N ALA A 118 1.83 3.51 8.49
CA ALA A 118 0.90 4.37 9.22
C ALA A 118 0.99 5.83 8.74
N LYS A 119 2.22 6.34 8.59
CA LYS A 119 2.47 7.69 8.11
C LYS A 119 2.04 7.89 6.66
N ILE A 120 2.33 6.94 5.76
CA ILE A 120 1.97 7.03 4.34
C ILE A 120 0.46 6.93 4.14
N SER A 121 -0.19 6.04 4.89
CA SER A 121 -1.64 5.79 4.78
C SER A 121 -2.49 6.72 5.63
N ASN A 122 -1.86 7.56 6.47
CA ASN A 122 -2.50 8.47 7.41
C ASN A 122 -3.48 7.75 8.37
N ILE A 123 -3.05 6.59 8.90
CA ILE A 123 -3.79 5.77 9.87
C ILE A 123 -2.97 5.60 11.14
N GLY A 124 -3.64 5.30 12.26
CA GLY A 124 -2.94 5.01 13.52
C GLY A 124 -2.13 3.71 13.44
N THR A 125 -1.01 3.64 14.15
CA THR A 125 -0.17 2.43 14.21
C THR A 125 -0.88 1.25 14.90
N ASP A 126 -1.81 1.54 15.79
CA ASP A 126 -2.68 0.60 16.50
C ASP A 126 -3.70 -0.09 15.59
N VAL A 127 -3.96 0.47 14.41
CA VAL A 127 -4.87 -0.07 13.41
C VAL A 127 -4.15 -1.05 12.47
N ILE A 128 -2.81 -0.96 12.37
CA ILE A 128 -2.01 -1.83 11.51
C ILE A 128 -1.70 -3.13 12.27
N ASP A 129 -2.48 -4.15 11.96
CA ASP A 129 -2.35 -5.48 12.54
C ASP A 129 -1.61 -6.41 11.59
N VAL A 130 -0.51 -6.98 12.08
CA VAL A 130 0.36 -7.89 11.34
C VAL A 130 -0.28 -9.28 11.22
N ASP A 131 -1.03 -9.71 12.22
CA ASP A 131 -1.58 -11.07 12.33
C ASP A 131 -3.12 -11.14 12.22
N SER A 132 -3.72 -10.29 11.53
CA SER A 132 -5.11 -9.83 11.37
C SER A 132 -6.27 -10.84 11.32
N THR A 133 -6.24 -11.89 12.12
CA THR A 133 -7.46 -12.68 12.41
C THR A 133 -8.22 -12.16 13.64
N ASP A 134 -7.57 -11.41 14.52
CA ASP A 134 -8.12 -10.98 15.82
C ASP A 134 -8.48 -9.49 15.92
N GLY A 135 -8.14 -8.68 14.93
CA GLY A 135 -8.37 -7.22 14.97
C GLY A 135 -9.83 -6.76 15.10
N TYR A 136 -10.76 -7.68 14.92
CA TYR A 136 -12.21 -7.44 15.06
C TYR A 136 -12.81 -8.06 16.32
N LYS A 137 -12.07 -8.93 17.01
CA LYS A 137 -12.47 -9.44 18.33
C LYS A 137 -12.38 -8.29 19.33
N ASN A 138 -13.38 -7.78 19.89
CA ASN A 138 -13.49 -6.64 20.81
C ASN A 138 -13.55 -5.26 20.13
N LEU A 139 -13.92 -5.19 18.84
CA LEU A 139 -14.10 -3.89 18.17
C LEU A 139 -15.23 -3.09 18.82
N ASP A 140 -16.31 -3.76 19.26
CA ASP A 140 -17.41 -3.21 20.03
C ASP A 140 -16.93 -2.54 21.32
N ALA A 141 -16.14 -3.25 22.14
CA ALA A 141 -15.60 -2.72 23.37
C ALA A 141 -14.69 -1.52 23.16
N ARG A 142 -13.84 -1.55 22.13
CA ARG A 142 -12.94 -0.44 21.76
C ARG A 142 -13.71 0.81 21.34
N ILE A 143 -14.80 0.67 20.57
CA ILE A 143 -15.63 1.81 20.18
C ILE A 143 -16.39 2.34 21.39
N LYS A 144 -16.98 1.47 22.21
CA LYS A 144 -17.73 1.84 23.42
C LYS A 144 -16.88 2.55 24.48
N THR A 145 -15.54 2.41 24.40
CA THR A 145 -14.62 3.17 25.28
C THR A 145 -14.62 4.67 24.96
N ASN A 146 -14.90 5.04 23.71
CA ASN A 146 -14.85 6.43 23.22
C ASN A 146 -16.22 7.02 22.89
N VAL A 147 -17.24 6.19 22.71
CA VAL A 147 -18.61 6.60 22.35
C VAL A 147 -19.57 6.05 23.37
N TYR A 148 -20.21 6.93 24.11
CA TYR A 148 -21.12 6.58 25.20
C TYR A 148 -22.59 6.67 24.81
N GLY A 149 -23.41 5.72 25.29
CA GLY A 149 -24.87 5.76 25.13
C GLY A 149 -25.39 5.48 23.73
N GLN A 150 -24.55 4.84 22.85
CA GLN A 150 -24.92 4.46 21.48
C GLN A 150 -24.67 2.96 21.24
N ASP A 151 -24.88 2.13 22.25
CA ASP A 151 -24.52 0.71 22.21
C ASP A 151 -25.19 -0.05 21.06
N ASP A 152 -26.48 0.16 20.84
CA ASP A 152 -27.24 -0.49 19.75
C ASP A 152 -26.70 -0.11 18.36
N ALA A 153 -26.34 1.16 18.18
CA ALA A 153 -25.79 1.63 16.92
C ALA A 153 -24.40 1.05 16.67
N ILE A 154 -23.57 0.96 17.71
CA ILE A 154 -22.24 0.37 17.67
C ILE A 154 -22.34 -1.12 17.34
N ASP A 155 -23.21 -1.87 18.02
CA ASP A 155 -23.38 -3.30 17.80
C ASP A 155 -23.81 -3.62 16.36
N ASN A 156 -24.75 -2.86 15.81
CA ASN A 156 -25.18 -2.99 14.41
C ASN A 156 -24.04 -2.74 13.41
N ILE A 157 -23.18 -1.74 13.66
CA ILE A 157 -22.03 -1.45 12.79
C ILE A 157 -21.00 -2.55 12.89
N VAL A 158 -20.67 -2.99 14.11
CA VAL A 158 -19.68 -4.04 14.35
C VAL A 158 -20.15 -5.35 13.72
N GLU A 159 -21.41 -5.72 13.85
CA GLU A 159 -21.96 -6.91 13.19
C GLU A 159 -21.81 -6.84 11.67
N ALA A 160 -22.12 -5.70 11.05
CA ALA A 160 -21.96 -5.52 9.61
C ALA A 160 -20.48 -5.62 9.17
N ILE A 161 -19.54 -5.10 9.98
CA ILE A 161 -18.09 -5.19 9.72
C ILE A 161 -17.64 -6.65 9.81
N VAL A 162 -18.00 -7.36 10.88
CA VAL A 162 -17.66 -8.78 11.10
C VAL A 162 -18.22 -9.65 9.97
N LEU A 163 -19.49 -9.45 9.60
CA LEU A 163 -20.11 -10.18 8.50
C LEU A 163 -19.42 -9.92 7.15
N SER A 164 -19.03 -8.68 6.90
CA SER A 164 -18.27 -8.34 5.67
C SER A 164 -16.90 -9.02 5.61
N LYS A 165 -16.25 -9.23 6.76
CA LYS A 165 -14.92 -9.84 6.87
C LYS A 165 -14.94 -11.36 6.95
N SER A 166 -16.08 -11.98 7.22
CA SER A 166 -16.23 -13.46 7.22
C SER A 166 -16.09 -14.10 5.84
N GLY A 167 -15.89 -13.31 4.78
CA GLY A 167 -15.75 -13.81 3.41
C GLY A 167 -17.05 -14.14 2.69
N LEU A 168 -18.19 -13.93 3.33
CA LEU A 168 -19.52 -14.20 2.77
C LEU A 168 -20.01 -13.09 1.80
N ARG A 169 -19.25 -11.99 1.68
CA ARG A 169 -19.59 -10.86 0.80
C ARG A 169 -18.61 -10.69 -0.36
N GLU A 170 -19.10 -10.13 -1.45
CA GLU A 170 -18.29 -9.77 -2.61
C GLU A 170 -17.23 -8.71 -2.23
N LYS A 171 -15.97 -8.94 -2.62
CA LYS A 171 -14.81 -8.11 -2.23
C LYS A 171 -14.90 -6.64 -2.69
N ASN A 172 -15.72 -6.34 -3.69
CA ASN A 172 -15.83 -5.00 -4.30
C ASN A 172 -17.04 -4.19 -3.82
N LYS A 173 -17.83 -4.72 -2.87
CA LYS A 173 -18.99 -4.00 -2.32
C LYS A 173 -18.62 -3.31 -1.02
N PRO A 174 -19.19 -2.11 -0.73
CA PRO A 174 -18.98 -1.43 0.54
C PRO A 174 -19.50 -2.28 1.69
N ILE A 175 -18.88 -2.15 2.87
CA ILE A 175 -19.25 -2.88 4.10
C ILE A 175 -20.72 -2.66 4.46
N GLY A 176 -21.22 -1.45 4.26
CA GLY A 176 -22.61 -1.07 4.51
C GLY A 176 -22.81 0.42 4.17
N SER A 177 -24.06 0.82 4.08
CA SER A 177 -24.44 2.22 4.04
C SER A 177 -25.30 2.49 5.27
N PHE A 178 -24.86 3.40 6.13
CA PHE A 178 -25.53 3.69 7.39
C PHE A 178 -26.01 5.13 7.40
N LEU A 179 -27.24 5.34 7.82
CA LEU A 179 -27.82 6.66 8.07
C LEU A 179 -28.06 6.79 9.56
N PHE A 180 -27.35 7.73 10.19
CA PHE A 180 -27.56 8.04 11.61
C PHE A 180 -28.58 9.16 11.71
N VAL A 181 -29.68 8.89 12.41
CA VAL A 181 -30.76 9.86 12.64
C VAL A 181 -31.00 9.96 14.13
N GLY A 182 -30.96 11.18 14.66
CA GLY A 182 -31.17 11.43 16.08
C GLY A 182 -31.56 12.88 16.36
N PRO A 183 -32.05 13.18 17.56
CA PRO A 183 -32.30 14.55 17.97
C PRO A 183 -30.97 15.33 18.07
N THR A 184 -31.03 16.59 17.75
CA THR A 184 -29.91 17.54 17.91
C THR A 184 -29.82 18.07 19.34
#